data_9cb4b35be95ff7a3b0233db8c1dcbb25
#
_entry.id   9cb4b35be95ff7a3b0233db8c1dcbb25
#
_cell.length_a   1.000
_cell.length_b   1.000
_cell.length_c   1.000
_cell.angle_alpha   90.00
_cell.angle_beta   90.00
_cell.angle_gamma   90.00
#
_symmetry.space_group_name_H-M   'P 1'
#
loop_
_entity.id
_entity.type
_entity.pdbx_description
1 polymer ?
#
loop_
_entity_poly.entity_id
_entity_poly.type
_entity_poly.pdbx_seq_one_letter_code
_entity_poly.pdbx_strand_id
1 'polypeptide(L)'
;MLNVTKKTLIYYENEGLVKPARDSNNYRNYSQEDISRIKFILLLREMDVNIEEIKQIINEKKSIRDILESKKDMIKKQHLDLEHIDEKINNYIKRRKVKIAVDHVLDYGTIYDRLYFYKDFLQYFQTEIKYSDVKCFKLSMSSSIGYMKFMEVHMNYYVDLDVITQYDTYSFQIMNNEVVYQMMERIKAYPLEDPLGLVNIYLNKRDMVQLNQYINRHFRKWAKEYHLDNPRDSIIRRYK
;
A
#
# COMPACT_ATOMS: atom_id res chain seq x y z
N MET A 1 -7.33 9.02 50.18
CA MET A 1 -6.72 10.26 49.63
C MET A 1 -7.30 10.44 48.22
N LEU A 2 -7.73 11.66 47.85
CA LEU A 2 -8.22 11.93 46.49
C LEU A 2 -7.01 12.04 45.55
N ASN A 3 -7.00 11.23 44.48
CA ASN A 3 -5.92 11.29 43.48
C ASN A 3 -6.23 12.41 42.46
N VAL A 4 -6.14 13.68 42.91
CA VAL A 4 -6.51 14.87 42.14
C VAL A 4 -5.51 15.99 42.38
N THR A 5 -5.13 16.71 41.34
CA THR A 5 -4.19 17.83 41.45
C THR A 5 -4.85 19.10 42.00
N LYS A 6 -4.05 19.98 42.65
CA LYS A 6 -4.53 21.28 43.08
C LYS A 6 -5.11 22.12 41.93
N LYS A 7 -4.55 22.02 40.72
CA LYS A 7 -5.06 22.70 39.53
C LYS A 7 -6.47 22.22 39.15
N THR A 8 -6.69 20.92 39.21
CA THR A 8 -8.00 20.30 38.91
C THR A 8 -9.07 20.78 39.92
N LEU A 9 -8.76 20.84 41.19
CA LEU A 9 -9.68 21.35 42.21
C LEU A 9 -10.04 22.84 41.98
N ILE A 10 -9.05 23.68 41.69
CA ILE A 10 -9.27 25.09 41.34
C ILE A 10 -10.15 25.20 40.06
N TYR A 11 -9.92 24.36 39.08
CA TYR A 11 -10.74 24.29 37.86
C TYR A 11 -12.19 23.95 38.18
N TYR A 12 -12.45 22.93 39.01
CA TYR A 12 -13.80 22.57 39.41
C TYR A 12 -14.49 23.67 40.24
N GLU A 13 -13.76 24.39 41.05
CA GLU A 13 -14.27 25.57 41.77
C GLU A 13 -14.66 26.69 40.77
N ASN A 14 -13.80 27.02 39.81
CA ASN A 14 -14.10 28.01 38.75
C ASN A 14 -15.28 27.65 37.88
N GLU A 15 -15.46 26.36 37.59
CA GLU A 15 -16.61 25.84 36.86
C GLU A 15 -17.90 25.76 37.71
N GLY A 16 -17.83 26.13 38.98
CA GLY A 16 -18.97 26.13 39.93
C GLY A 16 -19.42 24.73 40.34
N LEU A 17 -18.62 23.69 40.09
CA LEU A 17 -18.95 22.31 40.45
C LEU A 17 -18.75 22.04 41.92
N VAL A 18 -17.86 22.76 42.60
CA VAL A 18 -17.57 22.67 44.05
C VAL A 18 -17.44 24.09 44.61
N LYS A 19 -17.84 24.29 45.84
CA LYS A 19 -17.76 25.61 46.51
C LYS A 19 -17.13 25.48 47.91
N PRO A 20 -15.80 25.26 47.98
CA PRO A 20 -15.14 25.09 49.27
C PRO A 20 -15.25 26.35 50.14
N ALA A 21 -15.43 26.19 51.42
CA ALA A 21 -15.35 27.26 52.37
C ALA A 21 -13.94 27.80 52.45
N ARG A 22 -13.78 29.07 52.90
CA ARG A 22 -12.50 29.69 53.14
C ARG A 22 -12.30 29.83 54.65
N ASP A 23 -11.11 29.46 55.16
CA ASP A 23 -10.76 29.68 56.53
C ASP A 23 -10.30 31.15 56.76
N SER A 24 -9.95 31.51 58.03
CA SER A 24 -9.51 32.84 58.39
C SER A 24 -8.22 33.30 57.64
N ASN A 25 -7.44 32.35 57.15
CA ASN A 25 -6.23 32.59 56.35
C ASN A 25 -6.45 32.51 54.84
N ASN A 26 -7.73 32.49 54.43
CA ASN A 26 -8.15 32.40 53.04
C ASN A 26 -7.76 31.08 52.31
N TYR A 27 -7.43 30.00 53.06
CA TYR A 27 -7.20 28.68 52.49
C TYR A 27 -8.53 27.96 52.23
N ARG A 28 -8.55 27.09 51.19
CA ARG A 28 -9.70 26.28 50.83
C ARG A 28 -9.92 25.18 51.89
N ASN A 29 -11.10 25.12 52.42
CA ASN A 29 -11.53 24.05 53.31
C ASN A 29 -12.67 23.29 52.67
N TYR A 30 -12.40 22.03 52.31
CA TYR A 30 -13.37 21.14 51.67
C TYR A 30 -14.13 20.34 52.69
N SER A 31 -15.44 20.48 52.72
CA SER A 31 -16.34 19.68 53.53
C SER A 31 -16.38 18.21 53.10
N GLN A 32 -16.94 17.34 53.90
CA GLN A 32 -17.15 15.96 53.51
C GLN A 32 -18.10 15.84 52.30
N GLU A 33 -19.03 16.76 52.16
CA GLU A 33 -19.93 16.85 51.01
C GLU A 33 -19.16 17.27 49.74
N ASP A 34 -18.26 18.24 49.84
CA ASP A 34 -17.39 18.65 48.71
C ASP A 34 -16.51 17.49 48.24
N ILE A 35 -15.95 16.73 49.20
CA ILE A 35 -15.13 15.57 48.91
C ILE A 35 -15.95 14.49 48.18
N SER A 36 -17.18 14.23 48.62
CA SER A 36 -18.08 13.26 47.97
C SER A 36 -18.45 13.71 46.56
N ARG A 37 -18.72 15.01 46.39
CA ARG A 37 -19.00 15.62 45.09
C ARG A 37 -17.80 15.55 44.14
N ILE A 38 -16.60 15.82 44.60
CA ILE A 38 -15.36 15.68 43.82
C ILE A 38 -15.18 14.21 43.38
N LYS A 39 -15.39 13.24 44.26
CA LYS A 39 -15.32 11.80 43.87
C LYS A 39 -16.31 11.46 42.77
N PHE A 40 -17.51 11.97 42.87
CA PHE A 40 -18.55 11.76 41.85
C PHE A 40 -18.17 12.39 40.51
N ILE A 41 -17.65 13.61 40.52
CA ILE A 41 -17.14 14.29 39.30
C ILE A 41 -16.02 13.47 38.66
N LEU A 42 -15.04 13.00 39.47
CA LEU A 42 -13.94 12.18 38.96
C LEU A 42 -14.44 10.88 38.31
N LEU A 43 -15.39 10.21 38.92
CA LEU A 43 -16.01 8.99 38.36
C LEU A 43 -16.68 9.27 37.00
N LEU A 44 -17.41 10.36 36.88
CA LEU A 44 -18.02 10.78 35.60
C LEU A 44 -16.97 11.13 34.54
N ARG A 45 -15.87 11.75 34.95
CA ARG A 45 -14.74 12.05 34.05
C ARG A 45 -14.02 10.80 33.55
N GLU A 46 -13.89 9.76 34.39
CA GLU A 46 -13.37 8.46 33.96
C GLU A 46 -14.25 7.78 32.89
N MET A 47 -15.55 8.07 32.90
CA MET A 47 -16.52 7.63 31.89
C MET A 47 -16.62 8.60 30.70
N ASP A 48 -15.66 9.52 30.52
CA ASP A 48 -15.61 10.52 29.46
C ASP A 48 -16.82 11.47 29.42
N VAL A 49 -17.48 11.68 30.56
CA VAL A 49 -18.54 12.70 30.67
C VAL A 49 -17.87 14.07 30.75
N ASN A 50 -18.20 15.01 29.88
CA ASN A 50 -17.59 16.33 29.86
C ASN A 50 -18.15 17.23 30.98
N ILE A 51 -17.48 18.36 31.25
CA ILE A 51 -17.84 19.27 32.35
C ILE A 51 -19.24 19.85 32.18
N GLU A 52 -19.67 20.18 30.98
CA GLU A 52 -21.00 20.72 30.74
C GLU A 52 -22.12 19.68 30.97
N GLU A 53 -21.86 18.43 30.62
CA GLU A 53 -22.74 17.30 30.93
C GLU A 53 -22.82 17.09 32.46
N ILE A 54 -21.68 17.17 33.17
CA ILE A 54 -21.64 17.08 34.63
C ILE A 54 -22.44 18.22 35.28
N LYS A 55 -22.34 19.46 34.81
CA LYS A 55 -23.16 20.56 35.27
C LYS A 55 -24.63 20.30 35.05
N GLN A 56 -25.02 19.71 33.92
CA GLN A 56 -26.40 19.38 33.63
C GLN A 56 -26.93 18.30 34.61
N ILE A 57 -26.10 17.32 34.97
CA ILE A 57 -26.46 16.29 35.97
C ILE A 57 -26.62 16.93 37.36
N ILE A 58 -25.64 17.73 37.81
CA ILE A 58 -25.64 18.36 39.14
C ILE A 58 -26.82 19.31 39.29
N ASN A 59 -27.22 20.01 38.21
CA ASN A 59 -28.34 20.92 38.20
C ASN A 59 -29.68 20.22 37.87
N GLU A 60 -29.74 18.91 37.88
CA GLU A 60 -30.92 18.09 37.60
C GLU A 60 -31.59 18.36 36.23
N LYS A 61 -30.85 18.96 35.28
CA LYS A 61 -31.35 19.26 33.94
C LYS A 61 -31.36 18.04 33.03
N LYS A 62 -30.50 17.07 33.29
CA LYS A 62 -30.45 15.78 32.58
C LYS A 62 -30.21 14.62 33.54
N SER A 63 -30.81 13.48 33.22
CA SER A 63 -30.55 12.24 33.92
C SER A 63 -29.13 11.76 33.64
N ILE A 64 -28.41 11.33 34.69
CA ILE A 64 -27.14 10.66 34.52
C ILE A 64 -27.23 9.42 33.63
N ARG A 65 -28.36 8.70 33.73
CA ARG A 65 -28.66 7.52 32.94
C ARG A 65 -28.67 7.84 31.44
N ASP A 66 -29.38 8.86 31.06
CA ASP A 66 -29.54 9.28 29.66
C ASP A 66 -28.18 9.68 29.06
N ILE A 67 -27.35 10.40 29.83
CA ILE A 67 -26.00 10.78 29.39
C ILE A 67 -25.12 9.56 29.21
N LEU A 68 -25.13 8.62 30.16
CA LEU A 68 -24.31 7.41 30.06
C LEU A 68 -24.79 6.46 28.97
N GLU A 69 -26.10 6.33 28.75
CA GLU A 69 -26.63 5.55 27.62
C GLU A 69 -26.22 6.15 26.28
N SER A 70 -26.32 7.48 26.13
CA SER A 70 -25.83 8.18 24.93
C SER A 70 -24.33 7.96 24.69
N LYS A 71 -23.49 8.05 25.73
CA LYS A 71 -22.05 7.76 25.67
C LYS A 71 -21.79 6.33 25.23
N LYS A 72 -22.51 5.37 25.81
CA LYS A 72 -22.40 3.96 25.43
C LYS A 72 -22.73 3.72 23.97
N ASP A 73 -23.74 4.38 23.41
CA ASP A 73 -24.10 4.26 22.00
C ASP A 73 -23.08 4.91 21.08
N MET A 74 -22.49 6.05 21.49
CA MET A 74 -21.38 6.67 20.77
C MET A 74 -20.16 5.73 20.72
N ILE A 75 -19.80 5.13 21.85
CA ILE A 75 -18.67 4.19 21.93
C ILE A 75 -18.90 2.97 21.03
N LYS A 76 -20.12 2.40 21.04
CA LYS A 76 -20.48 1.29 20.14
C LYS A 76 -20.31 1.68 18.67
N LYS A 77 -20.79 2.87 18.30
CA LYS A 77 -20.65 3.35 16.91
C LYS A 77 -19.17 3.50 16.52
N GLN A 78 -18.37 4.14 17.38
CA GLN A 78 -16.92 4.27 17.15
C GLN A 78 -16.22 2.90 17.03
N HIS A 79 -16.62 1.93 17.83
CA HIS A 79 -16.08 0.58 17.74
C HIS A 79 -16.35 -0.09 16.40
N LEU A 80 -17.58 0.01 15.90
CA LEU A 80 -17.96 -0.49 14.57
C LEU A 80 -17.18 0.22 13.44
N ASP A 81 -17.01 1.52 13.55
CA ASP A 81 -16.23 2.29 12.56
C ASP A 81 -14.75 1.84 12.55
N LEU A 82 -14.16 1.59 13.72
CA LEU A 82 -12.79 1.10 13.85
C LEU A 82 -12.63 -0.34 13.32
N GLU A 83 -13.58 -1.24 13.61
CA GLU A 83 -13.60 -2.60 13.04
C GLU A 83 -13.65 -2.57 11.51
N HIS A 84 -14.45 -1.69 10.92
CA HIS A 84 -14.53 -1.53 9.48
C HIS A 84 -13.22 -1.01 8.87
N ILE A 85 -12.55 -0.07 9.56
CA ILE A 85 -11.23 0.43 9.15
C ILE A 85 -10.18 -0.69 9.23
N ASP A 86 -10.18 -1.46 10.32
CA ASP A 86 -9.26 -2.58 10.51
C ASP A 86 -9.44 -3.64 9.41
N GLU A 87 -10.69 -3.99 9.08
CA GLU A 87 -11.00 -4.89 7.97
C GLU A 87 -10.46 -4.37 6.63
N LYS A 88 -10.64 -3.09 6.33
CA LYS A 88 -10.09 -2.44 5.12
C LYS A 88 -8.58 -2.52 5.07
N ILE A 89 -7.91 -2.22 6.18
CA ILE A 89 -6.44 -2.31 6.31
C ILE A 89 -5.97 -3.74 6.07
N ASN A 90 -6.60 -4.72 6.73
CA ASN A 90 -6.25 -6.12 6.59
C ASN A 90 -6.45 -6.63 5.15
N ASN A 91 -7.54 -6.26 4.50
CA ASN A 91 -7.79 -6.58 3.10
C ASN A 91 -6.74 -5.95 2.17
N TYR A 92 -6.36 -4.70 2.41
CA TYR A 92 -5.30 -4.02 1.64
C TYR A 92 -3.95 -4.72 1.80
N ILE A 93 -3.55 -5.06 3.04
CA ILE A 93 -2.30 -5.77 3.35
C ILE A 93 -2.32 -7.16 2.69
N LYS A 94 -3.43 -7.90 2.79
CA LYS A 94 -3.58 -9.23 2.22
C LYS A 94 -3.45 -9.23 0.69
N ARG A 95 -4.03 -8.25 0.01
CA ARG A 95 -3.91 -8.09 -1.45
C ARG A 95 -2.46 -7.87 -1.89
N ARG A 96 -1.63 -7.21 -1.06
CA ARG A 96 -0.24 -6.87 -1.35
C ARG A 96 0.80 -7.84 -0.79
N LYS A 97 0.37 -8.91 -0.11
CA LYS A 97 1.26 -9.86 0.55
C LYS A 97 2.11 -10.68 -0.43
N VAL A 98 1.53 -11.05 -1.58
CA VAL A 98 2.21 -11.84 -2.62
C VAL A 98 2.44 -10.97 -3.83
N LYS A 99 3.71 -10.67 -4.12
CA LYS A 99 4.10 -9.87 -5.27
C LYS A 99 5.29 -10.49 -6.00
N ILE A 100 5.29 -10.35 -7.31
CA ILE A 100 6.43 -10.55 -8.18
C ILE A 100 6.84 -9.15 -8.63
N ALA A 101 8.11 -8.80 -8.51
CA ALA A 101 8.63 -7.51 -8.94
C ALA A 101 9.63 -7.72 -10.08
N VAL A 102 9.33 -7.20 -11.25
CA VAL A 102 10.23 -7.21 -12.41
C VAL A 102 10.76 -5.81 -12.68
N ASP A 103 12.02 -5.70 -13.07
CA ASP A 103 12.63 -4.42 -13.36
C ASP A 103 12.22 -3.96 -14.77
N HIS A 104 11.54 -2.82 -14.81
CA HIS A 104 11.24 -2.10 -16.04
C HIS A 104 12.42 -1.20 -16.39
N VAL A 105 12.87 -1.28 -17.63
CA VAL A 105 14.01 -0.51 -18.12
C VAL A 105 13.55 0.49 -19.18
N LEU A 106 14.24 1.60 -19.24
CA LEU A 106 14.20 2.54 -20.32
C LEU A 106 15.54 2.53 -21.04
N ASP A 107 15.59 3.12 -22.18
CA ASP A 107 16.75 3.29 -23.07
C ASP A 107 18.07 2.66 -22.59
N TYR A 108 18.56 1.67 -23.34
CA TYR A 108 19.85 0.98 -23.07
C TYR A 108 19.95 0.21 -21.76
N GLY A 109 18.81 -0.20 -21.16
CA GLY A 109 18.81 -1.08 -19.98
C GLY A 109 18.99 -0.37 -18.64
N THR A 110 18.81 0.94 -18.59
CA THR A 110 18.72 1.66 -17.30
C THR A 110 17.44 1.29 -16.59
N ILE A 111 17.54 0.78 -15.36
CA ILE A 111 16.36 0.47 -14.54
C ILE A 111 15.66 1.80 -14.22
N TYR A 112 14.42 1.90 -14.66
CA TYR A 112 13.58 3.08 -14.46
C TYR A 112 12.67 2.92 -13.23
N ASP A 113 11.97 1.78 -13.15
CA ASP A 113 11.08 1.43 -12.04
C ASP A 113 10.82 -0.08 -12.03
N ARG A 114 9.92 -0.51 -11.16
CA ARG A 114 9.48 -1.88 -11.06
C ARG A 114 8.01 -2.03 -11.36
N LEU A 115 7.70 -3.04 -12.16
CA LEU A 115 6.33 -3.51 -12.35
C LEU A 115 6.05 -4.61 -11.33
N TYR A 116 5.02 -4.42 -10.52
CA TYR A 116 4.64 -5.36 -9.46
C TYR A 116 3.40 -6.16 -9.87
N PHE A 117 3.49 -7.48 -9.78
CA PHE A 117 2.38 -8.40 -10.01
C PHE A 117 1.86 -8.89 -8.65
N TYR A 118 0.72 -8.38 -8.23
CA TYR A 118 0.01 -8.83 -7.05
C TYR A 118 -0.98 -9.96 -7.41
N LYS A 119 -1.79 -10.40 -6.44
CA LYS A 119 -2.77 -11.46 -6.66
C LYS A 119 -3.84 -11.07 -7.69
N ASP A 120 -4.39 -9.86 -7.58
CA ASP A 120 -5.59 -9.44 -8.29
C ASP A 120 -5.34 -8.26 -9.24
N PHE A 121 -4.14 -7.70 -9.26
CA PHE A 121 -3.78 -6.52 -10.06
C PHE A 121 -2.27 -6.42 -10.31
N LEU A 122 -1.92 -5.64 -11.33
CA LEU A 122 -0.58 -5.12 -11.58
C LEU A 122 -0.45 -3.72 -10.97
N GLN A 123 0.74 -3.33 -10.57
CA GLN A 123 1.02 -1.97 -10.16
C GLN A 123 2.29 -1.46 -10.83
N TYR A 124 2.19 -0.26 -11.40
CA TYR A 124 3.29 0.51 -11.94
C TYR A 124 3.18 1.95 -11.42
N PHE A 125 4.17 2.43 -10.70
CA PHE A 125 4.08 3.65 -9.88
C PHE A 125 2.84 3.64 -8.98
N GLN A 126 1.93 4.61 -9.20
CA GLN A 126 0.67 4.73 -8.46
C GLN A 126 -0.53 4.10 -9.19
N THR A 127 -0.31 3.61 -10.42
CA THR A 127 -1.37 3.03 -11.25
C THR A 127 -1.57 1.56 -10.91
N GLU A 128 -2.79 1.18 -10.53
CA GLU A 128 -3.22 -0.20 -10.37
C GLU A 128 -4.03 -0.65 -11.60
N ILE A 129 -3.59 -1.71 -12.25
CA ILE A 129 -4.27 -2.34 -13.40
C ILE A 129 -4.85 -3.66 -12.91
N LYS A 130 -6.17 -3.75 -12.74
CA LYS A 130 -6.82 -4.99 -12.31
C LYS A 130 -6.76 -6.03 -13.42
N TYR A 131 -6.52 -7.29 -13.09
CA TYR A 131 -6.53 -8.36 -14.07
C TYR A 131 -7.90 -8.55 -14.74
N SER A 132 -9.00 -8.19 -14.06
CA SER A 132 -10.36 -8.19 -14.65
C SER A 132 -10.48 -7.22 -15.84
N ASP A 133 -9.66 -6.18 -15.89
CA ASP A 133 -9.72 -5.14 -16.90
C ASP A 133 -8.75 -5.43 -18.07
N VAL A 134 -7.88 -6.44 -17.91
CA VAL A 134 -6.93 -6.88 -18.94
C VAL A 134 -7.63 -7.72 -19.98
N LYS A 135 -7.61 -7.29 -21.22
CA LYS A 135 -8.09 -8.03 -22.38
C LYS A 135 -7.09 -9.07 -22.86
N CYS A 136 -5.81 -8.67 -22.90
CA CYS A 136 -4.75 -9.51 -23.40
C CYS A 136 -3.39 -9.01 -22.90
N PHE A 137 -2.50 -9.95 -22.60
CA PHE A 137 -1.06 -9.69 -22.49
C PHE A 137 -0.43 -9.99 -23.85
N LYS A 138 0.47 -9.12 -24.32
CA LYS A 138 1.23 -9.38 -25.54
C LYS A 138 2.71 -9.39 -25.21
N LEU A 139 3.41 -10.45 -25.65
CA LEU A 139 4.83 -10.62 -25.43
C LEU A 139 5.60 -10.45 -26.74
N SER A 140 6.73 -9.78 -26.62
CA SER A 140 7.74 -9.64 -27.66
C SER A 140 9.13 -9.62 -27.02
N MET A 141 10.16 -9.44 -27.82
CA MET A 141 11.52 -9.24 -27.36
C MET A 141 12.20 -8.10 -28.09
N SER A 142 13.02 -7.36 -27.37
CA SER A 142 13.96 -6.40 -27.92
C SER A 142 15.37 -6.70 -27.46
N SER A 143 16.35 -6.02 -28.06
CA SER A 143 17.74 -6.17 -27.69
C SER A 143 18.48 -4.84 -27.80
N SER A 144 19.53 -4.70 -27.00
CA SER A 144 20.48 -3.60 -27.09
C SER A 144 21.91 -4.13 -27.12
N ILE A 145 22.83 -3.27 -27.57
CA ILE A 145 24.25 -3.56 -27.56
C ILE A 145 24.86 -3.00 -26.28
N GLY A 146 25.45 -3.86 -25.47
CA GLY A 146 26.27 -3.47 -24.32
C GLY A 146 27.70 -3.21 -24.76
N TYR A 147 28.28 -2.08 -24.35
CA TYR A 147 29.69 -1.77 -24.56
C TYR A 147 30.46 -1.99 -23.27
N MET A 148 31.47 -2.88 -23.29
CA MET A 148 32.49 -2.93 -22.24
C MET A 148 33.71 -2.09 -22.65
N LYS A 149 34.45 -1.60 -21.65
CA LYS A 149 35.63 -0.70 -21.81
C LYS A 149 36.74 -1.21 -22.72
N PHE A 150 36.71 -2.51 -23.10
CA PHE A 150 37.76 -3.18 -23.89
C PHE A 150 37.20 -4.10 -24.99
N MET A 151 36.26 -3.61 -25.81
CA MET A 151 35.84 -4.22 -27.08
C MET A 151 35.01 -5.52 -27.05
N GLU A 152 34.52 -6.01 -25.95
CA GLU A 152 33.52 -7.08 -26.00
C GLU A 152 32.10 -6.44 -26.16
N VAL A 153 31.55 -6.59 -27.37
CA VAL A 153 30.18 -6.27 -27.66
C VAL A 153 29.31 -7.45 -27.25
N HIS A 154 28.53 -7.31 -26.19
CA HIS A 154 27.53 -8.31 -25.84
C HIS A 154 26.12 -7.77 -26.10
N MET A 155 25.20 -8.70 -26.36
CA MET A 155 23.79 -8.37 -26.56
C MET A 155 23.05 -8.52 -25.25
N ASN A 156 22.32 -7.49 -24.88
CA ASN A 156 21.32 -7.54 -23.84
C ASN A 156 19.95 -7.82 -24.47
N TYR A 157 19.20 -8.72 -23.87
CA TYR A 157 17.86 -9.07 -24.32
C TYR A 157 16.83 -8.65 -23.26
N TYR A 158 15.71 -8.14 -23.73
CA TYR A 158 14.60 -7.69 -22.89
C TYR A 158 13.33 -8.41 -23.31
N VAL A 159 12.43 -8.62 -22.37
CA VAL A 159 11.07 -9.05 -22.63
C VAL A 159 10.21 -7.81 -22.73
N ASP A 160 9.60 -7.58 -23.87
CA ASP A 160 8.63 -6.52 -24.05
C ASP A 160 7.24 -7.06 -23.72
N LEU A 161 6.56 -6.41 -22.79
CA LEU A 161 5.24 -6.78 -22.31
C LEU A 161 4.27 -5.63 -22.54
N ASP A 162 3.27 -5.85 -23.40
CA ASP A 162 2.11 -4.97 -23.48
C ASP A 162 0.97 -5.54 -22.64
N VAL A 163 0.40 -4.69 -21.80
CA VAL A 163 -0.80 -4.97 -21.02
C VAL A 163 -1.96 -4.22 -21.67
N ILE A 164 -2.76 -4.91 -22.44
CA ILE A 164 -3.87 -4.36 -23.21
C ILE A 164 -5.12 -4.45 -22.35
N THR A 165 -5.68 -3.30 -21.98
CA THR A 165 -6.93 -3.20 -21.24
C THR A 165 -8.07 -2.76 -22.16
N GLN A 166 -9.28 -2.63 -21.62
CA GLN A 166 -10.40 -2.06 -22.37
C GLN A 166 -10.28 -0.54 -22.60
N TYR A 167 -9.36 0.14 -21.88
CA TYR A 167 -9.21 1.60 -21.94
C TYR A 167 -7.87 2.01 -22.56
N ASP A 168 -6.78 1.35 -22.15
CA ASP A 168 -5.40 1.73 -22.49
C ASP A 168 -4.53 0.51 -22.76
N THR A 169 -3.37 0.77 -23.38
CA THR A 169 -2.26 -0.18 -23.50
C THR A 169 -1.06 0.36 -22.75
N TYR A 170 -0.53 -0.46 -21.85
CA TYR A 170 0.67 -0.17 -21.06
C TYR A 170 1.81 -1.02 -21.58
N SER A 171 2.90 -0.40 -22.05
CA SER A 171 4.05 -1.09 -22.60
C SER A 171 5.24 -1.03 -21.66
N PHE A 172 5.85 -2.18 -21.42
CA PHE A 172 6.98 -2.34 -20.51
C PHE A 172 8.11 -3.11 -21.19
N GLN A 173 9.33 -2.60 -21.12
CA GLN A 173 10.53 -3.34 -21.46
C GLN A 173 11.12 -3.89 -20.16
N ILE A 174 11.18 -5.21 -20.02
CA ILE A 174 11.51 -5.90 -18.78
C ILE A 174 12.91 -6.49 -18.90
N MET A 175 13.73 -6.24 -17.89
CA MET A 175 15.07 -6.83 -17.82
C MET A 175 14.98 -8.34 -17.71
N ASN A 176 15.73 -9.04 -18.59
CA ASN A 176 15.76 -10.49 -18.61
C ASN A 176 16.59 -11.03 -17.43
N ASN A 177 15.91 -11.46 -16.39
CA ASN A 177 16.47 -12.04 -15.18
C ASN A 177 15.59 -13.19 -14.63
N GLU A 178 16.02 -13.82 -13.55
CA GLU A 178 15.32 -14.96 -12.94
C GLU A 178 13.88 -14.67 -12.51
N VAL A 179 13.55 -13.42 -12.17
CA VAL A 179 12.20 -13.06 -11.73
C VAL A 179 11.20 -13.16 -12.89
N VAL A 180 11.65 -13.06 -14.13
CA VAL A 180 10.82 -13.18 -15.33
C VAL A 180 10.11 -14.53 -15.40
N TYR A 181 10.70 -15.62 -14.88
CA TYR A 181 10.01 -16.92 -14.81
C TYR A 181 8.71 -16.84 -14.00
N GLN A 182 8.74 -16.14 -12.88
CA GLN A 182 7.56 -15.98 -12.02
C GLN A 182 6.50 -15.11 -12.71
N MET A 183 6.92 -14.11 -13.47
CA MET A 183 6.03 -13.30 -14.31
C MET A 183 5.36 -14.18 -15.38
N MET A 184 6.13 -15.00 -16.12
CA MET A 184 5.60 -15.90 -17.14
C MET A 184 4.58 -16.87 -16.55
N GLU A 185 4.87 -17.47 -15.37
CA GLU A 185 3.94 -18.31 -14.63
C GLU A 185 2.65 -17.57 -14.27
N ARG A 186 2.72 -16.29 -13.98
CA ARG A 186 1.54 -15.49 -13.63
C ARG A 186 0.69 -15.17 -14.84
N ILE A 187 1.29 -14.65 -15.92
CA ILE A 187 0.55 -14.15 -17.07
C ILE A 187 -0.01 -15.26 -17.95
N LYS A 188 0.55 -16.48 -17.93
CA LYS A 188 0.04 -17.62 -18.72
C LYS A 188 -1.41 -18.01 -18.40
N ALA A 189 -1.91 -17.58 -17.23
CA ALA A 189 -3.30 -17.87 -16.81
C ALA A 189 -4.33 -16.92 -17.44
N TYR A 190 -3.88 -15.92 -18.20
CA TYR A 190 -4.72 -14.89 -18.82
C TYR A 190 -4.64 -14.95 -20.34
N PRO A 191 -5.55 -14.27 -21.07
CA PRO A 191 -5.45 -14.15 -22.53
C PRO A 191 -4.07 -13.59 -22.92
N LEU A 192 -3.37 -14.28 -23.84
CA LEU A 192 -1.98 -14.04 -24.13
C LEU A 192 -1.68 -14.15 -25.62
N GLU A 193 -1.02 -13.13 -26.18
CA GLU A 193 -0.38 -13.16 -27.49
C GLU A 193 1.13 -13.36 -27.29
N ASP A 194 1.64 -14.54 -27.64
CA ASP A 194 3.04 -14.93 -27.49
C ASP A 194 3.56 -15.57 -28.80
N PRO A 195 3.79 -14.77 -29.86
CA PRO A 195 4.20 -15.29 -31.16
C PRO A 195 5.57 -15.96 -31.14
N LEU A 196 6.43 -15.62 -30.19
CA LEU A 196 7.76 -16.20 -30.04
C LEU A 196 7.77 -17.48 -29.18
N GLY A 197 6.66 -17.78 -28.48
CA GLY A 197 6.56 -18.88 -27.53
C GLY A 197 7.41 -18.65 -26.27
N LEU A 198 7.57 -17.40 -25.85
CA LEU A 198 8.43 -17.03 -24.73
C LEU A 198 8.01 -17.70 -23.43
N VAL A 199 6.71 -17.78 -23.14
CA VAL A 199 6.23 -18.46 -21.93
C VAL A 199 6.79 -19.87 -21.86
N ASN A 200 6.63 -20.65 -22.92
CA ASN A 200 7.14 -22.04 -22.96
C ASN A 200 8.65 -22.09 -22.88
N ILE A 201 9.34 -21.17 -23.55
CA ILE A 201 10.83 -21.10 -23.54
C ILE A 201 11.33 -20.85 -22.13
N TYR A 202 10.77 -19.86 -21.43
CA TYR A 202 11.15 -19.52 -20.07
C TYR A 202 10.81 -20.64 -19.10
N LEU A 203 9.63 -21.21 -19.17
CA LEU A 203 9.20 -22.25 -18.22
C LEU A 203 9.94 -23.57 -18.39
N ASN A 204 10.39 -23.89 -19.61
CA ASN A 204 11.16 -25.11 -19.90
C ASN A 204 12.66 -24.96 -19.64
N LYS A 205 13.19 -23.74 -19.73
CA LYS A 205 14.64 -23.45 -19.55
C LYS A 205 14.84 -22.58 -18.32
N ARG A 206 14.78 -23.19 -17.14
CA ARG A 206 14.92 -22.47 -15.85
C ARG A 206 16.34 -21.99 -15.53
N ASP A 207 17.34 -22.44 -16.25
CA ASP A 207 18.72 -21.96 -16.14
C ASP A 207 18.91 -20.75 -17.06
N MET A 208 19.26 -19.60 -16.48
CA MET A 208 19.48 -18.34 -17.20
C MET A 208 20.61 -18.42 -18.22
N VAL A 209 21.64 -19.22 -17.99
CA VAL A 209 22.73 -19.40 -18.96
C VAL A 209 22.22 -20.11 -20.20
N GLN A 210 21.50 -21.23 -20.02
CA GLN A 210 20.92 -21.98 -21.13
C GLN A 210 19.86 -21.16 -21.87
N LEU A 211 19.06 -20.38 -21.12
CA LEU A 211 18.04 -19.49 -21.69
C LEU A 211 18.69 -18.42 -22.58
N ASN A 212 19.70 -17.71 -22.07
CA ASN A 212 20.39 -16.67 -22.80
C ASN A 212 21.12 -17.21 -24.04
N GLN A 213 21.72 -18.39 -23.95
CA GLN A 213 22.31 -19.07 -25.12
C GLN A 213 21.25 -19.41 -26.17
N TYR A 214 20.09 -19.88 -25.73
CA TYR A 214 18.97 -20.20 -26.63
C TYR A 214 18.47 -18.94 -27.33
N ILE A 215 18.19 -17.87 -26.59
CA ILE A 215 17.72 -16.59 -27.12
C ILE A 215 18.76 -16.05 -28.12
N ASN A 216 20.04 -16.02 -27.76
CA ASN A 216 21.09 -15.51 -28.62
C ASN A 216 21.19 -16.25 -29.99
N ARG A 217 20.97 -17.58 -29.97
CA ARG A 217 20.95 -18.38 -31.21
C ARG A 217 19.73 -18.10 -32.09
N HIS A 218 18.59 -17.81 -31.50
CA HIS A 218 17.31 -17.69 -32.22
C HIS A 218 16.90 -16.25 -32.53
N PHE A 219 17.39 -15.28 -31.77
CA PHE A 219 16.94 -13.89 -31.84
C PHE A 219 17.07 -13.28 -33.24
N ARG A 220 18.14 -13.55 -33.95
CA ARG A 220 18.34 -13.04 -35.34
C ARG A 220 17.25 -13.56 -36.30
N LYS A 221 16.84 -14.82 -36.15
CA LYS A 221 15.75 -15.41 -36.93
C LYS A 221 14.43 -14.73 -36.56
N TRP A 222 14.13 -14.62 -35.26
CA TRP A 222 12.93 -13.97 -34.78
C TRP A 222 12.85 -12.50 -35.21
N ALA A 223 13.96 -11.78 -35.12
CA ALA A 223 14.00 -10.37 -35.53
C ALA A 223 13.61 -10.18 -37.00
N LYS A 224 13.98 -11.11 -37.88
CA LYS A 224 13.58 -11.08 -39.29
C LYS A 224 12.12 -11.48 -39.49
N GLU A 225 11.68 -12.53 -38.82
CA GLU A 225 10.36 -13.13 -38.99
C GLU A 225 9.25 -12.23 -38.39
N TYR A 226 9.53 -11.64 -37.24
CA TYR A 226 8.56 -10.82 -36.46
C TYR A 226 8.89 -9.32 -36.49
N HIS A 227 9.83 -8.89 -37.33
CA HIS A 227 10.25 -7.48 -37.47
C HIS A 227 10.72 -6.83 -36.17
N LEU A 228 11.42 -7.61 -35.32
CA LEU A 228 11.95 -7.10 -34.05
C LEU A 228 13.17 -6.22 -34.31
N ASP A 229 13.37 -5.22 -33.45
CA ASP A 229 14.56 -4.37 -33.54
C ASP A 229 15.83 -5.17 -33.20
N ASN A 230 16.79 -5.14 -34.12
CA ASN A 230 18.07 -5.84 -34.01
C ASN A 230 19.22 -4.88 -34.27
N PRO A 231 19.84 -4.32 -33.22
CA PRO A 231 20.93 -3.36 -33.33
C PRO A 231 22.16 -3.90 -34.12
N ARG A 232 22.38 -5.21 -34.16
CA ARG A 232 23.46 -5.80 -34.98
C ARG A 232 23.31 -5.50 -36.47
N ASP A 233 22.08 -5.49 -36.96
CA ASP A 233 21.84 -5.22 -38.38
C ASP A 233 22.06 -3.75 -38.72
N SER A 234 21.95 -2.82 -37.80
CA SER A 234 22.24 -1.40 -37.97
C SER A 234 23.75 -1.10 -37.99
N ILE A 235 24.56 -1.86 -37.25
CA ILE A 235 26.04 -1.72 -37.27
C ILE A 235 26.59 -2.21 -38.56
N ILE A 236 26.16 -3.36 -39.07
CA ILE A 236 26.65 -3.90 -40.36
C ILE A 236 26.36 -2.94 -41.55
N ARG A 237 25.28 -2.18 -41.48
CA ARG A 237 24.94 -1.18 -42.50
C ARG A 237 25.84 0.09 -42.46
N ARG A 238 26.46 0.40 -41.31
CA ARG A 238 27.36 1.57 -41.18
C ARG A 238 28.78 1.32 -41.67
N TYR A 239 29.17 0.04 -41.82
CA TYR A 239 30.51 -0.35 -42.27
C TYR A 239 30.53 -1.01 -43.65
N LYS A 240 29.41 -0.92 -44.38
CA LYS A 240 29.32 -1.18 -45.84
C LYS A 240 29.16 0.12 -46.61
#